data_1f2209981ecd7c88380e39576381dc4e
#
_entry.id   1f2209981ecd7c88380e39576381dc4e
#
_cell.length_a   1.000
_cell.length_b   1.000
_cell.length_c   1.000
_cell.angle_alpha   90.00
_cell.angle_beta   90.00
_cell.angle_gamma   90.00
#
_symmetry.space_group_name_H-M   'P 1'
#
loop_
_entity.id
_entity.type
_entity.pdbx_description
1 polymer ?
#
loop_
_entity_poly.entity_id
_entity_poly.type
_entity_poly.pdbx_seq_one_letter_code
_entity_poly.pdbx_strand_id
1 'polypeptide(L)'
;TPIENTAISSCTHIEFINLLDSVNIIKGVCSPELIYNSSIQKLYKEKKITNLGDAFNINIELLLNLNPQGLMLSTYNKQDNNTKRLEQSGIQLLYNNEWTESTLLGRAEWIKYFGILLDKKEKADSIFNHIEANYLLAKKLAKSIPNKKSVMVGSNFKGTWYVPGGQSYMGQLLQDSGADYYYSNTSDTQSIPLNFETVLDKFHNADVWLNAPTSTIQELFEIDSRHKLFNSAIKGEVYAFLARTNSYGANDFWESGIAHPDLLLKDIIWALYPELLTEYIPTYILKLK
;
A
#
# COMPACT_ATOMS: atom_id res chain seq x y z
N THR A 1 -19.52 -23.73 0.43
CA THR A 1 -19.79 -23.25 -0.95
C THR A 1 -18.93 -22.01 -1.18
N PRO A 2 -18.15 -21.96 -2.24
CA PRO A 2 -17.31 -20.79 -2.52
C PRO A 2 -18.18 -19.54 -2.71
N ILE A 3 -17.59 -18.37 -2.44
CA ILE A 3 -18.24 -17.08 -2.66
C ILE A 3 -18.25 -16.77 -4.17
N GLU A 4 -19.42 -16.52 -4.73
CA GLU A 4 -19.63 -16.20 -6.14
C GLU A 4 -20.11 -14.76 -6.37
N ASN A 5 -20.47 -14.05 -5.29
CA ASN A 5 -20.99 -12.68 -5.33
C ASN A 5 -20.61 -11.96 -4.04
N THR A 6 -19.81 -10.90 -4.14
CA THR A 6 -19.35 -10.14 -2.97
C THR A 6 -19.32 -8.64 -3.24
N ALA A 7 -19.39 -7.88 -2.15
CA ALA A 7 -19.09 -6.45 -2.12
C ALA A 7 -17.81 -6.18 -1.34
N ILE A 8 -17.09 -5.09 -1.67
CA ILE A 8 -15.78 -4.78 -1.10
C ILE A 8 -15.74 -3.31 -0.67
N SER A 9 -15.33 -3.07 0.57
CA SER A 9 -15.23 -1.71 1.12
C SER A 9 -13.86 -1.05 0.89
N SER A 10 -12.77 -1.82 0.74
CA SER A 10 -11.41 -1.29 0.60
C SER A 10 -10.73 -1.80 -0.67
N CYS A 11 -10.01 -0.92 -1.38
CA CYS A 11 -9.20 -1.32 -2.53
C CYS A 11 -8.09 -2.32 -2.17
N THR A 12 -7.60 -2.33 -0.92
CA THR A 12 -6.56 -3.26 -0.46
C THR A 12 -6.96 -4.73 -0.54
N HIS A 13 -8.25 -5.03 -0.63
CA HIS A 13 -8.76 -6.41 -0.74
C HIS A 13 -8.80 -6.93 -2.18
N ILE A 14 -8.76 -6.04 -3.16
CA ILE A 14 -9.04 -6.36 -4.57
C ILE A 14 -7.95 -7.24 -5.15
N GLU A 15 -6.67 -6.95 -4.84
CA GLU A 15 -5.57 -7.69 -5.45
C GLU A 15 -5.54 -9.16 -5.04
N PHE A 16 -5.92 -9.50 -3.81
CA PHE A 16 -6.03 -10.91 -3.40
C PHE A 16 -7.04 -11.69 -4.27
N ILE A 17 -8.17 -11.06 -4.60
CA ILE A 17 -9.19 -11.65 -5.48
C ILE A 17 -8.71 -11.68 -6.94
N ASN A 18 -7.97 -10.64 -7.38
CA ASN A 18 -7.38 -10.54 -8.72
C ASN A 18 -6.35 -11.64 -8.96
N LEU A 19 -5.44 -11.87 -8.04
CA LEU A 19 -4.43 -12.93 -8.08
C LEU A 19 -5.04 -14.34 -8.15
N LEU A 20 -6.25 -14.49 -7.63
CA LEU A 20 -7.01 -15.73 -7.68
C LEU A 20 -7.95 -15.82 -8.91
N ASP A 21 -7.78 -14.95 -9.93
CA ASP A 21 -8.63 -14.88 -11.13
C ASP A 21 -10.13 -14.89 -10.80
N SER A 22 -10.55 -14.04 -9.85
CA SER A 22 -11.92 -14.04 -9.35
C SER A 22 -12.57 -12.66 -9.34
N VAL A 23 -12.01 -11.67 -10.04
CA VAL A 23 -12.53 -10.27 -10.05
C VAL A 23 -14.01 -10.20 -10.42
N ASN A 24 -14.50 -11.12 -11.24
CA ASN A 24 -15.89 -11.15 -11.71
C ASN A 24 -16.93 -11.40 -10.60
N ILE A 25 -16.51 -11.90 -9.42
CA ILE A 25 -17.42 -12.06 -8.27
C ILE A 25 -17.73 -10.74 -7.57
N ILE A 26 -16.94 -9.70 -7.80
CA ILE A 26 -17.12 -8.38 -7.19
C ILE A 26 -18.29 -7.68 -7.90
N LYS A 27 -19.35 -7.41 -7.15
CA LYS A 27 -20.57 -6.76 -7.66
C LYS A 27 -20.79 -5.36 -7.12
N GLY A 28 -20.13 -5.01 -6.02
CA GLY A 28 -20.17 -3.68 -5.42
C GLY A 28 -18.83 -3.29 -4.83
N VAL A 29 -18.46 -2.03 -4.95
CA VAL A 29 -17.26 -1.45 -4.34
C VAL A 29 -17.54 -0.05 -3.79
N CYS A 30 -16.77 0.37 -2.80
CA CYS A 30 -16.75 1.76 -2.36
C CYS A 30 -15.79 2.59 -3.19
N SER A 31 -16.15 3.85 -3.47
CA SER A 31 -15.31 4.84 -4.16
C SER A 31 -14.56 4.28 -5.39
N PRO A 32 -15.28 3.73 -6.39
CA PRO A 32 -14.66 3.04 -7.53
C PRO A 32 -13.67 3.89 -8.31
N GLU A 33 -13.80 5.21 -8.32
CA GLU A 33 -12.87 6.14 -8.94
C GLU A 33 -11.48 6.12 -8.29
N LEU A 34 -11.41 5.79 -7.00
CA LEU A 34 -10.17 5.67 -6.22
C LEU A 34 -9.57 4.26 -6.26
N ILE A 35 -10.07 3.37 -7.12
CA ILE A 35 -9.51 2.04 -7.35
C ILE A 35 -8.62 2.09 -8.59
N TYR A 36 -7.39 1.59 -8.47
CA TYR A 36 -6.44 1.53 -9.57
C TYR A 36 -6.68 0.35 -10.51
N ASN A 37 -7.13 -0.80 -10.00
CA ASN A 37 -7.29 -2.04 -10.74
C ASN A 37 -8.11 -1.85 -12.03
N SER A 38 -7.48 -2.13 -13.18
CA SER A 38 -8.07 -1.89 -14.50
C SER A 38 -9.29 -2.77 -14.79
N SER A 39 -9.34 -3.98 -14.24
CA SER A 39 -10.49 -4.88 -14.39
C SER A 39 -11.71 -4.34 -13.65
N ILE A 40 -11.53 -3.82 -12.44
CA ILE A 40 -12.60 -3.16 -11.67
C ILE A 40 -13.06 -1.90 -12.41
N GLN A 41 -12.11 -1.07 -12.89
CA GLN A 41 -12.45 0.14 -13.65
C GLN A 41 -13.27 -0.19 -14.92
N LYS A 42 -12.90 -1.26 -15.63
CA LYS A 42 -13.64 -1.74 -16.80
C LYS A 42 -15.06 -2.18 -16.41
N LEU A 43 -15.19 -3.03 -15.40
CA LEU A 43 -16.50 -3.53 -14.95
C LEU A 43 -17.39 -2.41 -14.42
N TYR A 44 -16.82 -1.39 -13.77
CA TYR A 44 -17.56 -0.22 -13.32
C TYR A 44 -18.07 0.63 -14.50
N LYS A 45 -17.23 0.90 -15.50
CA LYS A 45 -17.63 1.60 -16.74
C LYS A 45 -18.73 0.85 -17.51
N GLU A 46 -18.69 -0.47 -17.49
CA GLU A 46 -19.71 -1.36 -18.08
C GLU A 46 -20.98 -1.47 -17.21
N LYS A 47 -21.06 -0.76 -16.08
CA LYS A 47 -22.17 -0.82 -15.11
C LYS A 47 -22.44 -2.22 -14.52
N LYS A 48 -21.40 -3.04 -14.44
CA LYS A 48 -21.44 -4.38 -13.84
C LYS A 48 -21.08 -4.38 -12.36
N ILE A 49 -20.57 -3.26 -11.86
CA ILE A 49 -20.23 -3.03 -10.45
C ILE A 49 -21.05 -1.83 -9.94
N THR A 50 -21.65 -1.99 -8.78
CA THR A 50 -22.42 -0.95 -8.09
C THR A 50 -21.45 -0.10 -7.23
N ASN A 51 -21.53 1.23 -7.32
CA ASN A 51 -20.88 2.14 -6.39
C ASN A 51 -21.67 2.18 -5.08
N LEU A 52 -21.06 1.74 -3.99
CA LEU A 52 -21.67 1.67 -2.66
C LEU A 52 -21.42 2.93 -1.82
N GLY A 53 -20.83 3.98 -2.41
CA GLY A 53 -20.50 5.23 -1.72
C GLY A 53 -19.13 5.18 -1.06
N ASP A 54 -18.98 5.89 0.05
CA ASP A 54 -17.74 5.97 0.83
C ASP A 54 -17.60 4.76 1.77
N ALA A 55 -16.38 4.27 1.96
CA ALA A 55 -16.08 3.10 2.81
C ALA A 55 -16.46 3.30 4.29
N PHE A 56 -16.42 4.56 4.77
CA PHE A 56 -16.82 4.91 6.13
C PHE A 56 -18.32 5.23 6.27
N ASN A 57 -19.03 5.32 5.14
CA ASN A 57 -20.48 5.57 5.11
C ASN A 57 -21.14 4.84 3.93
N ILE A 58 -21.10 3.51 3.98
CA ILE A 58 -21.60 2.63 2.93
C ILE A 58 -23.13 2.82 2.77
N ASN A 59 -23.59 2.90 1.53
CA ASN A 59 -25.01 2.93 1.20
C ASN A 59 -25.65 1.55 1.42
N ILE A 60 -26.25 1.38 2.59
CA ILE A 60 -26.83 0.10 3.03
C ILE A 60 -28.03 -0.31 2.13
N GLU A 61 -28.80 0.65 1.62
CA GLU A 61 -29.93 0.36 0.74
C GLU A 61 -29.44 -0.26 -0.59
N LEU A 62 -28.44 0.34 -1.22
CA LEU A 62 -27.82 -0.22 -2.41
C LEU A 62 -27.17 -1.57 -2.15
N LEU A 63 -26.53 -1.73 -0.98
CA LEU A 63 -25.90 -3.00 -0.59
C LEU A 63 -26.96 -4.12 -0.39
N LEU A 64 -28.09 -3.81 0.24
CA LEU A 64 -29.21 -4.75 0.41
C LEU A 64 -29.83 -5.12 -0.93
N ASN A 65 -30.03 -4.15 -1.83
CA ASN A 65 -30.55 -4.39 -3.18
C ASN A 65 -29.59 -5.25 -4.02
N LEU A 66 -28.28 -5.09 -3.82
CA LEU A 66 -27.27 -5.91 -4.48
C LEU A 66 -27.28 -7.36 -3.98
N ASN A 67 -27.70 -7.58 -2.74
CA ASN A 67 -27.80 -8.87 -2.06
C ASN A 67 -26.55 -9.75 -2.21
N PRO A 68 -25.34 -9.25 -1.81
CA PRO A 68 -24.12 -10.03 -1.90
C PRO A 68 -24.13 -11.17 -0.87
N GLN A 69 -23.40 -12.27 -1.16
CA GLN A 69 -23.15 -13.34 -0.19
C GLN A 69 -22.30 -12.86 0.99
N GLY A 70 -21.57 -11.77 0.82
CA GLY A 70 -20.83 -11.10 1.89
C GLY A 70 -20.29 -9.74 1.48
N LEU A 71 -20.11 -8.88 2.48
CA LEU A 71 -19.38 -7.62 2.36
C LEU A 71 -17.99 -7.81 2.98
N MET A 72 -16.93 -7.68 2.18
CA MET A 72 -15.55 -7.64 2.67
C MET A 72 -15.27 -6.27 3.29
N LEU A 73 -14.89 -6.25 4.57
CA LEU A 73 -14.79 -5.06 5.38
C LEU A 73 -13.48 -5.03 6.18
N SER A 74 -12.83 -3.87 6.25
CA SER A 74 -11.76 -3.60 7.23
C SER A 74 -12.35 -2.93 8.46
N THR A 75 -11.95 -3.37 9.65
CA THR A 75 -12.36 -2.72 10.90
C THR A 75 -11.30 -1.74 11.37
N TYR A 76 -11.59 -0.45 11.26
CA TYR A 76 -10.74 0.61 11.81
C TYR A 76 -11.13 0.98 13.24
N ASN A 77 -12.39 0.73 13.60
CA ASN A 77 -12.91 1.03 14.94
C ASN A 77 -14.09 0.11 15.28
N LYS A 78 -13.98 -0.68 16.36
CA LYS A 78 -15.01 -1.66 16.77
C LYS A 78 -16.37 -1.04 17.15
N GLN A 79 -16.51 0.29 17.17
CA GLN A 79 -17.70 0.98 17.68
C GLN A 79 -18.27 2.05 16.73
N ASP A 80 -17.86 2.10 15.45
CA ASP A 80 -18.48 3.08 14.58
C ASP A 80 -19.94 2.72 14.28
N ASN A 81 -20.76 3.77 14.11
CA ASN A 81 -22.20 3.59 13.86
C ASN A 81 -22.50 2.90 12.53
N ASN A 82 -21.60 3.00 11.55
CA ASN A 82 -21.76 2.37 10.24
C ASN A 82 -21.63 0.85 10.37
N THR A 83 -20.59 0.36 11.04
CA THR A 83 -20.38 -1.08 11.30
C THR A 83 -21.58 -1.69 12.04
N LYS A 84 -22.10 -1.01 13.09
CA LYS A 84 -23.31 -1.46 13.80
C LYS A 84 -24.54 -1.57 12.89
N ARG A 85 -24.74 -0.60 12.01
CA ARG A 85 -25.85 -0.63 11.04
C ARG A 85 -25.69 -1.75 10.03
N LEU A 86 -24.46 -2.02 9.58
CA LEU A 86 -24.16 -3.15 8.69
C LEU A 86 -24.42 -4.49 9.38
N GLU A 87 -23.97 -4.67 10.63
CA GLU A 87 -24.28 -5.88 11.44
C GLU A 87 -25.78 -6.11 11.59
N GLN A 88 -26.55 -5.04 11.80
CA GLN A 88 -28.00 -5.10 11.94
C GLN A 88 -28.74 -5.33 10.62
N SER A 89 -28.08 -5.10 9.49
CA SER A 89 -28.70 -5.26 8.16
C SER A 89 -28.93 -6.71 7.74
N GLY A 90 -28.35 -7.68 8.45
CA GLY A 90 -28.41 -9.10 8.11
C GLY A 90 -27.46 -9.55 7.01
N ILE A 91 -26.62 -8.64 6.50
CA ILE A 91 -25.57 -8.99 5.50
C ILE A 91 -24.43 -9.68 6.21
N GLN A 92 -23.91 -10.76 5.62
CA GLN A 92 -22.71 -11.44 6.13
C GLN A 92 -21.49 -10.52 6.01
N LEU A 93 -20.87 -10.18 7.13
CA LEU A 93 -19.62 -9.41 7.15
C LEU A 93 -18.42 -10.34 7.12
N LEU A 94 -17.50 -10.08 6.19
CA LEU A 94 -16.25 -10.81 6.00
C LEU A 94 -15.10 -9.86 6.34
N TYR A 95 -14.46 -10.09 7.47
CA TYR A 95 -13.42 -9.16 7.94
C TYR A 95 -12.06 -9.51 7.33
N ASN A 96 -11.45 -8.52 6.71
CA ASN A 96 -10.05 -8.52 6.32
C ASN A 96 -9.34 -7.37 7.01
N ASN A 97 -8.49 -7.70 7.98
CA ASN A 97 -7.71 -6.76 8.77
C ASN A 97 -6.21 -6.90 8.51
N GLU A 98 -5.83 -7.11 7.25
CA GLU A 98 -4.43 -7.26 6.84
C GLU A 98 -3.55 -6.09 7.28
N TRP A 99 -4.13 -4.91 7.40
CA TRP A 99 -3.43 -3.69 7.83
C TRP A 99 -2.94 -3.73 9.27
N THR A 100 -3.45 -4.67 10.11
CA THR A 100 -3.00 -4.88 11.50
C THR A 100 -1.80 -5.81 11.60
N GLU A 101 -1.42 -6.48 10.50
CA GLU A 101 -0.28 -7.38 10.49
C GLU A 101 1.03 -6.62 10.76
N SER A 102 1.88 -7.22 11.57
CA SER A 102 3.16 -6.63 11.96
C SER A 102 4.26 -6.80 10.91
N THR A 103 4.05 -7.67 9.92
CA THR A 103 5.04 -7.98 8.87
C THR A 103 4.47 -7.80 7.47
N LEU A 104 5.34 -7.48 6.51
CA LEU A 104 4.94 -7.35 5.11
C LEU A 104 4.43 -8.68 4.55
N LEU A 105 5.11 -9.78 4.86
CA LEU A 105 4.67 -11.12 4.44
C LEU A 105 3.36 -11.51 5.11
N GLY A 106 3.14 -11.16 6.39
CA GLY A 106 1.87 -11.39 7.07
C GLY A 106 0.69 -10.74 6.34
N ARG A 107 0.87 -9.52 5.82
CA ARG A 107 -0.17 -8.87 5.00
C ARG A 107 -0.45 -9.63 3.70
N ALA A 108 0.58 -10.03 2.97
CA ALA A 108 0.42 -10.81 1.74
C ALA A 108 -0.17 -12.20 1.98
N GLU A 109 0.07 -12.80 3.14
CA GLU A 109 -0.44 -14.13 3.50
C GLU A 109 -1.98 -14.18 3.59
N TRP A 110 -2.64 -13.04 3.74
CA TRP A 110 -4.10 -12.97 3.68
C TRP A 110 -4.69 -13.52 2.36
N ILE A 111 -3.89 -13.65 1.28
CA ILE A 111 -4.33 -14.35 0.07
C ILE A 111 -4.85 -15.76 0.37
N LYS A 112 -4.32 -16.45 1.41
CA LYS A 112 -4.76 -17.78 1.81
C LYS A 112 -6.19 -17.77 2.36
N TYR A 113 -6.57 -16.70 3.08
CA TYR A 113 -7.95 -16.49 3.53
C TYR A 113 -8.90 -16.39 2.33
N PHE A 114 -8.55 -15.59 1.32
CA PHE A 114 -9.31 -15.51 0.08
C PHE A 114 -9.32 -16.84 -0.69
N GLY A 115 -8.21 -17.58 -0.66
CA GLY A 115 -8.11 -18.93 -1.24
C GLY A 115 -9.15 -19.90 -0.66
N ILE A 116 -9.40 -19.82 0.65
CA ILE A 116 -10.43 -20.64 1.32
C ILE A 116 -11.84 -20.15 0.91
N LEU A 117 -12.09 -18.85 0.94
CA LEU A 117 -13.39 -18.28 0.59
C LEU A 117 -13.81 -18.58 -0.86
N LEU A 118 -12.83 -18.69 -1.77
CA LEU A 118 -13.04 -18.88 -3.20
C LEU A 118 -12.83 -20.31 -3.69
N ASP A 119 -12.56 -21.26 -2.77
CA ASP A 119 -12.21 -22.65 -3.10
C ASP A 119 -10.98 -22.74 -4.04
N LYS A 120 -9.98 -21.90 -3.79
CA LYS A 120 -8.72 -21.78 -4.56
C LYS A 120 -7.48 -21.87 -3.67
N LYS A 121 -7.55 -22.71 -2.63
CA LYS A 121 -6.51 -22.83 -1.62
C LYS A 121 -5.14 -23.13 -2.21
N GLU A 122 -5.04 -24.13 -3.08
CA GLU A 122 -3.76 -24.54 -3.67
C GLU A 122 -3.12 -23.42 -4.50
N LYS A 123 -3.94 -22.65 -5.24
CA LYS A 123 -3.48 -21.49 -6.00
C LYS A 123 -2.98 -20.39 -5.08
N ALA A 124 -3.71 -20.09 -4.00
CA ALA A 124 -3.32 -19.09 -3.02
C ALA A 124 -1.99 -19.45 -2.33
N ASP A 125 -1.84 -20.71 -1.91
CA ASP A 125 -0.61 -21.22 -1.31
C ASP A 125 0.58 -21.10 -2.30
N SER A 126 0.39 -21.48 -3.56
CA SER A 126 1.42 -21.38 -4.59
C SER A 126 1.88 -19.93 -4.83
N ILE A 127 0.91 -18.99 -4.93
CA ILE A 127 1.21 -17.56 -5.13
C ILE A 127 1.95 -17.00 -3.92
N PHE A 128 1.47 -17.26 -2.70
CA PHE A 128 2.13 -16.80 -1.49
C PHE A 128 3.56 -17.31 -1.38
N ASN A 129 3.78 -18.62 -1.59
CA ASN A 129 5.11 -19.21 -1.52
C ASN A 129 6.09 -18.59 -2.53
N HIS A 130 5.61 -18.20 -3.72
CA HIS A 130 6.40 -17.50 -4.72
C HIS A 130 6.78 -16.08 -4.26
N ILE A 131 5.82 -15.33 -3.73
CA ILE A 131 6.04 -13.98 -3.18
C ILE A 131 7.02 -14.03 -2.02
N GLU A 132 6.83 -14.97 -1.08
CA GLU A 132 7.72 -15.17 0.07
C GLU A 132 9.16 -15.47 -0.37
N ALA A 133 9.35 -16.42 -1.30
CA ALA A 133 10.66 -16.76 -1.81
C ALA A 133 11.37 -15.56 -2.45
N ASN A 134 10.67 -14.79 -3.28
CA ASN A 134 11.19 -13.58 -3.90
C ASN A 134 11.55 -12.50 -2.87
N TYR A 135 10.68 -12.30 -1.87
CA TYR A 135 10.91 -11.35 -0.78
C TYR A 135 12.18 -11.70 0.01
N LEU A 136 12.33 -12.98 0.39
CA LEU A 136 13.49 -13.46 1.15
C LEU A 136 14.78 -13.36 0.35
N LEU A 137 14.74 -13.59 -0.97
CA LEU A 137 15.88 -13.37 -1.87
C LEU A 137 16.29 -11.90 -1.93
N ALA A 138 15.33 -10.99 -2.09
CA ALA A 138 15.58 -9.55 -2.11
C ALA A 138 16.16 -9.07 -0.75
N LYS A 139 15.57 -9.51 0.36
CA LYS A 139 16.05 -9.21 1.71
C LYS A 139 17.48 -9.73 1.95
N LYS A 140 17.81 -10.92 1.45
CA LYS A 140 19.17 -11.48 1.51
C LYS A 140 20.15 -10.63 0.71
N LEU A 141 19.76 -10.18 -0.49
CA LEU A 141 20.58 -9.29 -1.31
C LEU A 141 20.91 -7.99 -0.55
N ALA A 142 19.90 -7.35 0.04
CA ALA A 142 20.06 -6.11 0.80
C ALA A 142 20.96 -6.27 2.04
N LYS A 143 20.93 -7.42 2.71
CA LYS A 143 21.80 -7.70 3.88
C LYS A 143 23.29 -7.73 3.55
N SER A 144 23.69 -7.97 2.31
CA SER A 144 25.09 -8.04 1.89
C SER A 144 25.74 -6.67 1.67
N ILE A 145 24.99 -5.57 1.80
CA ILE A 145 25.46 -4.22 1.51
C ILE A 145 26.33 -3.71 2.66
N PRO A 146 27.61 -3.38 2.41
CA PRO A 146 28.53 -2.94 3.46
C PRO A 146 28.28 -1.49 3.89
N ASN A 147 27.93 -0.60 2.94
CA ASN A 147 27.72 0.83 3.17
C ASN A 147 26.24 1.17 2.94
N LYS A 148 25.50 1.29 4.02
CA LYS A 148 24.08 1.60 3.96
C LYS A 148 23.84 3.06 3.61
N LYS A 149 22.93 3.33 2.68
CA LYS A 149 22.48 4.69 2.37
C LYS A 149 21.49 5.17 3.42
N SER A 150 21.70 6.40 3.87
CA SER A 150 20.78 7.09 4.78
C SER A 150 19.53 7.55 4.03
N VAL A 151 18.36 7.37 4.67
CA VAL A 151 17.07 7.68 4.03
C VAL A 151 16.22 8.63 4.86
N MET A 152 15.56 9.55 4.16
CA MET A 152 14.39 10.26 4.66
C MET A 152 13.14 9.78 3.93
N VAL A 153 11.98 9.85 4.60
CA VAL A 153 10.71 9.34 4.05
C VAL A 153 9.57 10.30 4.30
N GLY A 154 8.62 10.35 3.34
CA GLY A 154 7.39 11.08 3.49
C GLY A 154 7.47 12.54 3.08
N SER A 155 6.47 13.31 3.48
CA SER A 155 6.33 14.72 3.14
C SER A 155 5.53 15.47 4.19
N ASN A 156 5.54 16.80 4.13
CA ASN A 156 4.72 17.65 4.97
C ASN A 156 3.25 17.57 4.53
N PHE A 157 2.37 17.24 5.46
CA PHE A 157 0.93 17.30 5.26
C PHE A 157 0.30 18.23 6.30
N LYS A 158 -0.23 19.35 5.85
CA LYS A 158 -0.89 20.37 6.69
C LYS A 158 -0.03 20.83 7.90
N GLY A 159 1.26 21.02 7.68
CA GLY A 159 2.20 21.49 8.70
C GLY A 159 2.90 20.40 9.51
N THR A 160 2.51 19.15 9.34
CA THR A 160 3.11 18.00 10.04
C THR A 160 3.76 17.05 9.04
N TRP A 161 4.99 16.65 9.31
CA TRP A 161 5.70 15.63 8.56
C TRP A 161 5.55 14.28 9.24
N TYR A 162 4.97 13.32 8.54
CA TYR A 162 4.79 11.97 9.08
C TYR A 162 5.90 11.07 8.57
N VAL A 163 6.71 10.54 9.50
CA VAL A 163 7.78 9.55 9.19
C VAL A 163 7.41 8.19 9.75
N PRO A 164 7.83 7.07 9.13
CA PRO A 164 7.52 5.73 9.63
C PRO A 164 8.14 5.47 11.02
N GLY A 165 7.38 4.90 11.95
CA GLY A 165 7.95 4.30 13.15
C GLY A 165 8.74 3.04 12.82
N GLY A 166 9.71 2.67 13.67
CA GLY A 166 10.62 1.55 13.40
C GLY A 166 9.92 0.18 13.31
N GLN A 167 8.83 0.01 14.05
CA GLN A 167 8.01 -1.22 14.03
C GLN A 167 6.79 -1.11 13.12
N SER A 168 6.68 -0.02 12.34
CA SER A 168 5.61 0.12 11.35
C SER A 168 5.91 -0.72 10.10
N TYR A 169 4.87 -0.97 9.30
CA TYR A 169 4.97 -1.62 7.99
C TYR A 169 6.08 -0.99 7.10
N MET A 170 6.11 0.33 6.99
CA MET A 170 7.13 1.05 6.21
C MET A 170 8.51 1.00 6.89
N GLY A 171 8.56 1.10 8.24
CA GLY A 171 9.82 0.96 8.98
C GLY A 171 10.47 -0.40 8.73
N GLN A 172 9.66 -1.47 8.68
CA GLN A 172 10.15 -2.81 8.38
C GLN A 172 10.63 -2.95 6.93
N LEU A 173 9.91 -2.35 5.97
CA LEU A 173 10.33 -2.32 4.56
C LEU A 173 11.70 -1.64 4.40
N LEU A 174 11.93 -0.53 5.10
CA LEU A 174 13.22 0.17 5.09
C LEU A 174 14.33 -0.68 5.71
N GLN A 175 14.09 -1.33 6.85
CA GLN A 175 15.06 -2.23 7.47
C GLN A 175 15.43 -3.40 6.55
N ASP A 176 14.43 -4.03 5.93
CA ASP A 176 14.62 -5.18 5.06
C ASP A 176 15.28 -4.83 3.73
N SER A 177 15.16 -3.56 3.28
CA SER A 177 15.87 -3.03 2.11
C SER A 177 17.33 -2.65 2.37
N GLY A 178 17.80 -2.75 3.61
CA GLY A 178 19.16 -2.36 3.98
C GLY A 178 19.35 -0.84 4.10
N ALA A 179 18.30 -0.07 4.26
CA ALA A 179 18.38 1.37 4.50
C ALA A 179 18.96 1.68 5.89
N ASP A 180 19.72 2.79 5.98
CA ASP A 180 20.05 3.43 7.24
C ASP A 180 18.98 4.48 7.56
N TYR A 181 18.04 4.10 8.43
CA TYR A 181 16.89 4.92 8.77
C TYR A 181 16.94 5.34 10.24
N TYR A 182 16.89 6.65 10.50
CA TYR A 182 17.07 7.24 11.83
C TYR A 182 16.16 6.65 12.91
N TYR A 183 14.89 6.39 12.57
CA TYR A 183 13.90 5.87 13.53
C TYR A 183 13.75 4.33 13.50
N SER A 184 14.66 3.61 12.84
CA SER A 184 14.59 2.14 12.70
C SER A 184 14.48 1.37 14.01
N ASN A 185 15.05 1.89 15.09
CA ASN A 185 15.10 1.24 16.40
C ASN A 185 14.00 1.69 17.36
N THR A 186 13.01 2.50 16.90
CA THR A 186 11.90 2.88 17.75
C THR A 186 10.85 1.77 17.85
N SER A 187 10.09 1.75 18.94
CA SER A 187 8.99 0.79 19.14
C SER A 187 7.67 1.23 18.51
N ASP A 188 7.67 2.37 17.83
CA ASP A 188 6.45 2.91 17.22
C ASP A 188 5.99 2.04 16.06
N THR A 189 4.73 1.60 16.13
CA THR A 189 4.05 0.79 15.09
C THR A 189 3.29 1.64 14.07
N GLN A 190 3.22 2.94 14.30
CA GLN A 190 2.54 3.93 13.46
C GLN A 190 3.53 5.00 12.98
N SER A 191 3.02 5.97 12.21
CA SER A 191 3.82 7.12 11.82
C SER A 191 4.07 8.07 12.98
N ILE A 192 5.28 8.61 13.05
CA ILE A 192 5.73 9.60 14.04
C ILE A 192 5.50 11.00 13.44
N PRO A 193 4.69 11.86 14.08
CA PRO A 193 4.50 13.23 13.63
C PRO A 193 5.68 14.12 14.03
N LEU A 194 6.25 14.84 13.08
CA LEU A 194 7.38 15.74 13.28
C LEU A 194 7.07 17.13 12.71
N ASN A 195 7.71 18.16 13.23
CA ASN A 195 7.76 19.47 12.56
C ASN A 195 8.90 19.49 11.53
N PHE A 196 8.88 20.49 10.63
CA PHE A 196 9.87 20.61 9.57
C PHE A 196 11.31 20.76 10.10
N GLU A 197 11.49 21.51 11.18
CA GLU A 197 12.79 21.79 11.77
C GLU A 197 13.45 20.49 12.31
N THR A 198 12.65 19.64 12.94
CA THR A 198 13.12 18.31 13.39
C THR A 198 13.50 17.42 12.22
N VAL A 199 12.69 17.42 11.13
CA VAL A 199 13.02 16.65 9.93
C VAL A 199 14.30 17.17 9.30
N LEU A 200 14.47 18.49 9.20
CA LEU A 200 15.70 19.08 8.66
C LEU A 200 16.91 18.71 9.52
N ASP A 201 16.79 18.82 10.86
CA ASP A 201 17.90 18.45 11.78
C ASP A 201 18.34 16.99 11.59
N LYS A 202 17.41 16.06 11.43
CA LYS A 202 17.71 14.63 11.35
C LYS A 202 18.08 14.16 9.95
N PHE A 203 17.53 14.77 8.90
CA PHE A 203 17.57 14.22 7.54
C PHE A 203 18.19 15.15 6.49
N HIS A 204 18.68 16.36 6.82
CA HIS A 204 19.22 17.26 5.81
C HIS A 204 20.35 16.63 4.97
N ASN A 205 21.13 15.71 5.55
CA ASN A 205 22.21 14.99 4.87
C ASN A 205 21.81 13.62 4.32
N ALA A 206 20.53 13.22 4.39
CA ALA A 206 20.10 11.94 3.87
C ALA A 206 20.50 11.75 2.39
N ASP A 207 20.99 10.54 2.07
CA ASP A 207 21.43 10.21 0.71
C ASP A 207 20.25 10.12 -0.25
N VAL A 208 19.10 9.61 0.23
CA VAL A 208 17.91 9.36 -0.57
C VAL A 208 16.66 9.85 0.15
N TRP A 209 15.75 10.44 -0.62
CA TRP A 209 14.40 10.79 -0.17
C TRP A 209 13.36 9.89 -0.83
N LEU A 210 12.63 9.13 -0.03
CA LEU A 210 11.56 8.21 -0.47
C LEU A 210 10.18 8.78 -0.16
N ASN A 211 9.20 8.44 -0.98
CA ASN A 211 7.80 8.86 -0.86
C ASN A 211 7.63 10.38 -0.88
N ALA A 212 8.28 11.03 -1.85
CA ALA A 212 8.03 12.44 -2.13
C ALA A 212 6.60 12.64 -2.70
N PRO A 213 5.99 13.84 -2.49
CA PRO A 213 4.58 14.07 -2.82
C PRO A 213 4.33 14.44 -4.30
N THR A 214 5.39 14.54 -5.11
CA THR A 214 5.35 14.98 -6.51
C THR A 214 6.06 14.02 -7.42
N SER A 215 5.89 14.20 -8.73
CA SER A 215 6.60 13.43 -9.77
C SER A 215 7.81 14.14 -10.35
N THR A 216 8.00 15.43 -10.07
CA THR A 216 9.13 16.24 -10.54
C THR A 216 9.79 17.02 -9.40
N ILE A 217 11.09 17.29 -9.55
CA ILE A 217 11.85 18.14 -8.60
C ILE A 217 11.35 19.58 -8.61
N GLN A 218 10.92 20.07 -9.77
CA GLN A 218 10.38 21.43 -9.87
C GLN A 218 9.12 21.57 -9.01
N GLU A 219 8.13 20.70 -9.17
CA GLU A 219 6.91 20.70 -8.36
C GLU A 219 7.22 20.56 -6.86
N LEU A 220 8.22 19.73 -6.49
CA LEU A 220 8.65 19.56 -5.12
C LEU A 220 9.12 20.88 -4.49
N PHE A 221 9.86 21.70 -5.25
CA PHE A 221 10.34 23.00 -4.81
C PHE A 221 9.27 24.09 -4.86
N GLU A 222 8.28 23.95 -5.72
CA GLU A 222 7.12 24.87 -5.80
C GLU A 222 6.18 24.67 -4.59
N ILE A 223 5.99 23.43 -4.12
CA ILE A 223 5.19 23.16 -2.92
C ILE A 223 5.81 23.80 -1.67
N ASP A 224 7.13 23.66 -1.49
CA ASP A 224 7.86 24.26 -0.38
C ASP A 224 9.33 24.49 -0.77
N SER A 225 9.73 25.74 -0.90
CA SER A 225 11.11 26.09 -1.29
C SER A 225 12.16 25.60 -0.30
N ARG A 226 11.79 25.32 0.96
CA ARG A 226 12.67 24.75 1.99
C ARG A 226 13.12 23.33 1.68
N HIS A 227 12.45 22.62 0.76
CA HIS A 227 12.88 21.31 0.28
C HIS A 227 14.29 21.35 -0.34
N LYS A 228 14.74 22.51 -0.82
CA LYS A 228 16.11 22.75 -1.28
C LYS A 228 17.17 22.62 -0.18
N LEU A 229 16.78 22.56 1.09
CA LEU A 229 17.71 22.37 2.21
C LEU A 229 18.12 20.89 2.38
N PHE A 230 17.44 19.95 1.72
CA PHE A 230 17.78 18.52 1.79
C PHE A 230 18.77 18.14 0.69
N ASN A 231 19.90 17.52 1.06
CA ASN A 231 20.93 17.08 0.12
C ASN A 231 20.41 16.11 -0.94
N SER A 232 19.50 15.21 -0.57
CA SER A 232 18.85 14.28 -1.51
C SER A 232 18.10 15.02 -2.62
N ALA A 233 17.41 16.11 -2.29
CA ALA A 233 16.70 16.93 -3.29
C ALA A 233 17.66 17.67 -4.21
N ILE A 234 18.76 18.24 -3.66
CA ILE A 234 19.80 18.92 -4.45
C ILE A 234 20.48 17.95 -5.42
N LYS A 235 20.78 16.72 -4.98
CA LYS A 235 21.42 15.68 -5.79
C LYS A 235 20.48 14.97 -6.76
N GLY A 236 19.16 15.23 -6.69
CA GLY A 236 18.16 14.56 -7.48
C GLY A 236 17.94 13.09 -7.09
N GLU A 237 18.27 12.71 -5.85
CA GLU A 237 18.05 11.37 -5.30
C GLU A 237 16.71 11.32 -4.54
N VAL A 238 15.64 11.67 -5.24
CA VAL A 238 14.27 11.74 -4.72
C VAL A 238 13.37 10.79 -5.50
N TYR A 239 12.59 10.02 -4.78
CA TYR A 239 11.70 8.99 -5.33
C TYR A 239 10.28 9.13 -4.77
N ALA A 240 9.29 9.04 -5.63
CA ALA A 240 7.88 9.05 -5.28
C ALA A 240 7.27 7.65 -5.49
N PHE A 241 6.27 7.32 -4.67
CA PHE A 241 5.50 6.07 -4.82
C PHE A 241 4.31 6.28 -5.76
N LEU A 242 4.57 6.91 -6.91
CA LEU A 242 3.56 7.41 -7.85
C LEU A 242 3.68 6.81 -9.26
N ALA A 243 4.52 5.77 -9.47
CA ALA A 243 4.71 5.18 -10.80
C ALA A 243 3.40 4.62 -11.38
N ARG A 244 2.50 4.16 -10.53
CA ARG A 244 1.22 3.57 -10.92
C ARG A 244 0.08 4.31 -10.24
N THR A 245 -0.31 5.43 -10.84
CA THR A 245 -1.46 6.23 -10.42
C THR A 245 -2.40 6.45 -11.59
N ASN A 246 -3.71 6.56 -11.32
CA ASN A 246 -4.69 6.92 -12.34
C ASN A 246 -5.00 8.43 -12.32
N SER A 247 -5.81 8.91 -13.27
CA SER A 247 -6.21 10.31 -13.38
C SER A 247 -7.03 10.84 -12.19
N TYR A 248 -7.55 9.99 -11.34
CA TYR A 248 -8.30 10.34 -10.13
C TYR A 248 -7.43 10.30 -8.86
N GLY A 249 -6.14 9.97 -8.98
CA GLY A 249 -5.20 9.88 -7.86
C GLY A 249 -5.20 8.53 -7.14
N ALA A 250 -5.91 7.51 -7.66
CA ALA A 250 -5.77 6.14 -7.14
C ALA A 250 -4.34 5.66 -7.35
N ASN A 251 -3.74 5.10 -6.30
CA ASN A 251 -2.33 4.74 -6.28
C ASN A 251 -2.15 3.26 -5.95
N ASP A 252 -1.62 2.53 -6.91
CA ASP A 252 -1.46 1.08 -6.85
C ASP A 252 -0.44 0.60 -5.80
N PHE A 253 0.46 1.47 -5.35
CA PHE A 253 1.34 1.17 -4.21
C PHE A 253 0.52 0.78 -2.97
N TRP A 254 -0.60 1.45 -2.74
CA TRP A 254 -1.50 1.19 -1.60
C TRP A 254 -2.61 0.18 -1.91
N GLU A 255 -2.71 -0.28 -3.15
CA GLU A 255 -3.69 -1.28 -3.58
C GLU A 255 -3.00 -2.64 -3.82
N SER A 256 -2.40 -2.87 -4.99
CA SER A 256 -1.75 -4.16 -5.27
C SER A 256 -0.45 -4.38 -4.50
N GLY A 257 0.26 -3.31 -4.13
CA GLY A 257 1.50 -3.40 -3.35
C GLY A 257 1.34 -4.12 -2.01
N ILE A 258 0.14 -4.11 -1.43
CA ILE A 258 -0.16 -4.85 -0.18
C ILE A 258 0.05 -6.35 -0.35
N ALA A 259 -0.32 -6.90 -1.49
CA ALA A 259 -0.17 -8.32 -1.81
C ALA A 259 1.21 -8.66 -2.40
N HIS A 260 2.01 -7.66 -2.79
CA HIS A 260 3.30 -7.83 -3.45
C HIS A 260 4.48 -7.19 -2.69
N PRO A 261 4.72 -7.58 -1.43
CA PRO A 261 5.85 -7.03 -0.65
C PRO A 261 7.21 -7.31 -1.27
N ASP A 262 7.35 -8.36 -2.07
CA ASP A 262 8.55 -8.71 -2.82
C ASP A 262 8.89 -7.64 -3.89
N LEU A 263 7.89 -7.11 -4.58
CA LEU A 263 8.08 -6.02 -5.54
C LEU A 263 8.35 -4.70 -4.82
N LEU A 264 7.63 -4.40 -3.73
CA LEU A 264 7.88 -3.22 -2.91
C LEU A 264 9.33 -3.20 -2.38
N LEU A 265 9.81 -4.33 -1.88
CA LEU A 265 11.17 -4.44 -1.36
C LEU A 265 12.21 -4.26 -2.48
N LYS A 266 12.00 -4.86 -3.66
CA LYS A 266 12.89 -4.66 -4.81
C LYS A 266 12.90 -3.21 -5.29
N ASP A 267 11.77 -2.54 -5.30
CA ASP A 267 11.65 -1.13 -5.68
C ASP A 267 12.48 -0.23 -4.75
N ILE A 268 12.40 -0.45 -3.43
CA ILE A 268 13.21 0.31 -2.48
C ILE A 268 14.71 -0.03 -2.61
N ILE A 269 15.07 -1.31 -2.78
CA ILE A 269 16.46 -1.71 -3.03
C ILE A 269 16.99 -1.04 -4.30
N TRP A 270 16.21 -1.00 -5.37
CA TRP A 270 16.58 -0.33 -6.62
C TRP A 270 16.80 1.18 -6.43
N ALA A 271 15.95 1.86 -5.66
CA ALA A 271 16.13 3.27 -5.36
C ALA A 271 17.41 3.54 -4.55
N LEU A 272 17.74 2.65 -3.62
CA LEU A 272 18.91 2.79 -2.77
C LEU A 272 20.20 2.31 -3.46
N TYR A 273 20.15 1.20 -4.17
CA TYR A 273 21.29 0.45 -4.69
C TYR A 273 21.03 -0.03 -6.12
N PRO A 274 20.87 0.89 -7.09
CA PRO A 274 20.51 0.51 -8.47
C PRO A 274 21.52 -0.43 -9.12
N GLU A 275 22.78 -0.41 -8.67
CA GLU A 275 23.84 -1.31 -9.12
C GLU A 275 23.58 -2.79 -8.79
N LEU A 276 22.74 -3.09 -7.80
CA LEU A 276 22.36 -4.47 -7.46
C LEU A 276 21.23 -5.01 -8.33
N LEU A 277 20.49 -4.13 -9.01
CA LEU A 277 19.29 -4.45 -9.77
C LEU A 277 19.30 -3.73 -11.12
N THR A 278 20.39 -3.87 -11.88
CA THR A 278 20.68 -3.08 -13.10
C THR A 278 19.64 -3.23 -14.22
N GLU A 279 18.99 -4.39 -14.33
CA GLU A 279 17.95 -4.65 -15.33
C GLU A 279 16.53 -4.56 -14.78
N TYR A 280 16.40 -4.24 -13.50
CA TYR A 280 15.09 -4.15 -12.84
C TYR A 280 14.38 -2.85 -13.20
N ILE A 281 13.14 -2.97 -13.59
CA ILE A 281 12.23 -1.82 -13.78
C ILE A 281 11.31 -1.75 -12.58
N PRO A 282 11.37 -0.67 -11.78
CA PRO A 282 10.53 -0.56 -10.60
C PRO A 282 9.05 -0.53 -10.97
N THR A 283 8.25 -1.14 -10.11
CA THR A 283 6.82 -1.30 -10.32
C THR A 283 6.03 -0.11 -9.80
N TYR A 284 6.30 0.30 -8.58
CA TYR A 284 5.47 1.26 -7.84
C TYR A 284 6.12 2.62 -7.67
N ILE A 285 7.45 2.70 -7.80
CA ILE A 285 8.19 3.92 -7.51
C ILE A 285 8.79 4.50 -8.79
N LEU A 286 8.95 5.81 -8.79
CA LEU A 286 9.67 6.53 -9.84
C LEU A 286 10.68 7.50 -9.22
N LYS A 287 11.80 7.72 -9.92
CA LYS A 287 12.73 8.78 -9.61
C LYS A 287 12.18 10.11 -10.15
N LEU A 288 12.18 11.17 -9.35
CA LEU A 288 11.76 12.50 -9.80
C LEU A 288 12.70 13.01 -10.90
N LYS A 289 12.11 13.64 -11.90
CA LYS A 289 12.84 14.25 -13.03
C LYS A 289 13.03 15.75 -12.84
#